data_954d30c055d4a3c30ff779951e2c5e45
#
_entry.id   954d30c055d4a3c30ff779951e2c5e45
#
_cell.length_a   1.000
_cell.length_b   1.000
_cell.length_c   1.000
_cell.angle_alpha   90.00
_cell.angle_beta   90.00
_cell.angle_gamma   90.00
#
_symmetry.space_group_name_H-M   'P 1'
#
loop_
_entity.id
_entity.type
_entity.pdbx_description
1 polymer ?
#
loop_
_entity_poly.entity_id
_entity_poly.type
_entity_poly.pdbx_seq_one_letter_code
_entity_poly.pdbx_strand_id
1 'polypeptide(L)'
;MRCKYSAVLSALALLSTGALAQSSGSITVFGEDYYSQIANAPSDRSDITQVAAGRRTGYALLQDGTILAWGSDANGECQVPLAGVGHKFVKVCSGPNTGYGFTDDHRLLAWGRNAAGQCDVPALSTGLYYTEVSAGFSHAAAVRSNGTLVCWGAYEPDYTAAQRVTLLTPPALPAGMTWTDVVVGFRVTLGLRSDGNILAWGIPWFGENFVPALPEGVTYTSISFNGTFVLATRSDGEAVGWGDNYFSQCEIPERPEGTLWSRVFGGADHAAGMLDTGEVIMWGTNFEGESDVAFLPAGQVLDMALGSGFTIALVKSPCVPDLNFDHIVDSEDMGTMLLNFGPCNPGSPADLNGDLNVDSADMGIMLLNFGPCP
;
A
#
# COMPACT_ATOMS: atom_id res chain seq x y z
N MET A 1 6.27 -4.61 -3.66
CA MET A 1 5.07 -4.08 -2.99
C MET A 1 4.50 -2.96 -3.82
N ARG A 2 3.18 -2.85 -3.88
CA ARG A 2 2.50 -1.91 -4.77
C ARG A 2 2.25 -0.57 -4.11
N CYS A 3 2.59 0.50 -4.81
CA CYS A 3 2.07 1.81 -4.53
C CYS A 3 0.80 2.04 -5.33
N LYS A 4 -0.36 1.73 -4.80
CA LYS A 4 -1.60 2.13 -5.42
C LYS A 4 -2.57 2.75 -4.44
N TYR A 5 -2.82 4.03 -4.67
CA TYR A 5 -4.15 4.55 -4.60
C TYR A 5 -4.79 4.37 -5.99
N SER A 6 -5.36 3.22 -6.24
CA SER A 6 -6.29 3.05 -7.34
C SER A 6 -7.68 3.33 -6.79
N ALA A 7 -8.07 4.59 -6.79
CA ALA A 7 -9.47 4.88 -6.94
C ALA A 7 -9.87 4.29 -8.30
N VAL A 8 -10.65 3.24 -8.30
CA VAL A 8 -11.47 2.88 -9.45
C VAL A 8 -12.51 3.99 -9.58
N LEU A 9 -12.12 5.07 -10.26
CA LEU A 9 -13.03 5.99 -10.88
C LEU A 9 -13.00 5.63 -12.36
N SER A 10 -13.88 4.70 -12.71
CA SER A 10 -14.39 4.61 -14.08
C SER A 10 -14.92 5.97 -14.47
N ALA A 11 -14.35 6.49 -15.54
CA ALA A 11 -14.81 7.56 -16.39
C ALA A 11 -16.12 8.26 -15.96
N LEU A 12 -15.99 9.43 -15.34
CA LEU A 12 -16.89 10.54 -15.64
C LEU A 12 -16.06 11.83 -15.69
N ALA A 13 -16.27 12.52 -16.79
CA ALA A 13 -15.57 13.71 -17.20
C ALA A 13 -15.60 14.83 -16.15
N LEU A 14 -14.48 15.57 -16.14
CA LEU A 14 -14.39 17.01 -15.95
C LEU A 14 -15.53 17.68 -15.18
N LEU A 15 -15.28 18.07 -13.94
CA LEU A 15 -15.56 19.44 -13.45
C LEU A 15 -15.09 19.57 -11.99
N SER A 16 -14.37 20.66 -11.78
CA SER A 16 -14.02 21.27 -10.50
C SER A 16 -12.83 20.69 -9.71
N THR A 17 -11.80 21.48 -9.66
CA THR A 17 -10.68 21.58 -8.76
C THR A 17 -11.12 21.63 -7.27
N GLY A 18 -11.40 20.48 -6.72
CA GLY A 18 -11.37 20.23 -5.30
C GLY A 18 -10.51 18.98 -5.14
N ALA A 19 -9.27 19.12 -4.70
CA ALA A 19 -8.53 17.98 -4.21
C ALA A 19 -9.38 17.35 -3.09
N LEU A 20 -9.94 16.17 -3.34
CA LEU A 20 -10.49 15.36 -2.26
C LEU A 20 -9.36 15.19 -1.26
N ALA A 21 -9.53 15.70 -0.06
CA ALA A 21 -8.54 15.51 1.00
C ALA A 21 -8.31 14.01 1.14
N GLN A 22 -7.08 13.58 0.91
CA GLN A 22 -6.70 12.20 1.07
C GLN A 22 -6.89 11.88 2.57
N SER A 23 -7.70 10.88 2.89
CA SER A 23 -7.94 10.49 4.27
C SER A 23 -6.60 10.10 4.91
N SER A 24 -6.30 10.69 6.05
CA SER A 24 -5.10 10.37 6.84
C SER A 24 -5.47 9.47 8.00
N GLY A 25 -4.45 8.83 8.57
CA GLY A 25 -4.62 7.92 9.68
C GLY A 25 -3.35 7.71 10.47
N SER A 26 -3.44 6.86 11.46
CA SER A 26 -2.33 6.29 12.20
C SER A 26 -1.95 4.92 11.65
N ILE A 27 -0.84 4.36 12.11
CA ILE A 27 -0.45 3.01 11.72
C ILE A 27 -0.47 2.04 12.89
N THR A 28 -0.88 0.82 12.60
CA THR A 28 -0.63 -0.35 13.45
C THR A 28 0.39 -1.24 12.74
N VAL A 29 1.45 -1.63 13.46
CA VAL A 29 2.50 -2.51 12.92
C VAL A 29 2.63 -3.72 13.83
N PHE A 30 2.66 -4.92 13.25
CA PHE A 30 2.71 -6.18 13.99
C PHE A 30 3.50 -7.25 13.21
N GLY A 31 3.96 -8.29 13.93
CA GLY A 31 4.80 -9.35 13.40
C GLY A 31 6.24 -9.27 13.90
N GLU A 32 7.20 -9.61 13.02
CA GLU A 32 8.64 -9.62 13.32
C GLU A 32 9.18 -8.23 13.68
N ASP A 33 10.01 -8.14 14.73
CA ASP A 33 10.66 -6.90 15.18
C ASP A 33 12.19 -6.97 15.28
N TYR A 34 12.84 -7.93 14.63
CA TYR A 34 14.31 -8.11 14.70
C TYR A 34 15.11 -6.91 14.20
N TYR A 35 14.51 -6.05 13.40
CA TYR A 35 15.12 -4.83 12.85
C TYR A 35 14.40 -3.56 13.33
N SER A 36 13.65 -3.65 14.44
CA SER A 36 12.85 -2.56 14.98
C SER A 36 11.76 -2.05 14.02
N GLN A 37 11.14 -2.98 13.28
CA GLN A 37 10.03 -2.66 12.38
C GLN A 37 8.79 -2.20 13.15
N ILE A 38 8.59 -2.71 14.38
CA ILE A 38 7.51 -2.32 15.28
C ILE A 38 7.99 -1.21 16.23
N ALA A 39 9.11 -1.44 16.92
CA ALA A 39 9.61 -0.55 17.96
C ALA A 39 9.91 0.89 17.48
N ASN A 40 10.32 1.06 16.21
CA ASN A 40 10.62 2.36 15.61
C ASN A 40 9.50 2.86 14.68
N ALA A 41 8.36 2.18 14.61
CA ALA A 41 7.24 2.64 13.79
C ALA A 41 6.67 3.96 14.33
N PRO A 42 6.32 4.94 13.47
CA PRO A 42 5.75 6.22 13.89
C PRO A 42 4.26 6.07 14.26
N SER A 43 3.97 5.23 15.26
CA SER A 43 2.61 4.88 15.70
C SER A 43 1.90 6.01 16.47
N ASP A 44 2.63 7.07 16.85
CA ASP A 44 2.12 8.28 17.48
C ASP A 44 1.60 9.33 16.47
N ARG A 45 1.72 9.05 15.18
CA ARG A 45 1.29 9.95 14.09
C ARG A 45 -0.14 9.65 13.67
N SER A 46 -0.86 10.71 13.26
CA SER A 46 -2.23 10.63 12.72
C SER A 46 -2.39 11.27 11.33
N ASP A 47 -1.29 11.76 10.78
CA ASP A 47 -1.23 12.46 9.49
C ASP A 47 -0.61 11.61 8.37
N ILE A 48 -0.60 10.29 8.52
CA ILE A 48 -0.10 9.35 7.53
C ILE A 48 -1.16 9.14 6.45
N THR A 49 -0.78 9.28 5.18
CA THR A 49 -1.67 9.18 4.03
C THR A 49 -1.42 7.92 3.18
N GLN A 50 -0.24 7.32 3.29
CA GLN A 50 0.11 6.10 2.56
C GLN A 50 1.19 5.32 3.32
N VAL A 51 1.16 4.00 3.20
CA VAL A 51 2.20 3.10 3.72
C VAL A 51 2.80 2.25 2.61
N ALA A 52 4.07 1.88 2.79
CA ALA A 52 4.74 0.87 1.98
C ALA A 52 5.69 0.06 2.86
N ALA A 53 5.97 -1.20 2.48
CA ALA A 53 6.94 -2.00 3.22
C ALA A 53 7.86 -2.74 2.26
N GLY A 54 9.14 -2.60 2.48
CA GLY A 54 10.17 -3.46 1.91
C GLY A 54 10.28 -4.77 2.70
N ARG A 55 11.38 -5.48 2.50
CA ARG A 55 11.59 -6.76 3.20
C ARG A 55 11.61 -6.59 4.73
N ARG A 56 12.30 -5.55 5.22
CA ARG A 56 12.56 -5.28 6.65
C ARG A 56 12.50 -3.79 6.98
N THR A 57 11.90 -3.00 6.13
CA THR A 57 11.83 -1.55 6.23
C THR A 57 10.41 -1.09 5.98
N GLY A 58 9.86 -0.27 6.86
CA GLY A 58 8.58 0.39 6.70
C GLY A 58 8.75 1.81 6.17
N TYR A 59 7.75 2.28 5.45
CA TYR A 59 7.66 3.65 4.93
C TYR A 59 6.26 4.21 5.18
N ALA A 60 6.20 5.48 5.57
CA ALA A 60 4.95 6.24 5.70
C ALA A 60 5.09 7.59 5.00
N LEU A 61 4.13 7.92 4.15
CA LEU A 61 3.99 9.24 3.55
C LEU A 61 3.06 10.07 4.41
N LEU A 62 3.50 11.25 4.82
CA LEU A 62 2.73 12.20 5.61
C LEU A 62 1.94 13.18 4.71
N GLN A 63 0.95 13.84 5.26
CA GLN A 63 0.15 14.87 4.56
C GLN A 63 1.00 16.04 4.02
N ASP A 64 2.07 16.40 4.73
CA ASP A 64 2.98 17.45 4.28
C ASP A 64 3.91 17.02 3.13
N GLY A 65 3.89 15.72 2.77
CA GLY A 65 4.71 15.11 1.75
C GLY A 65 6.08 14.66 2.25
N THR A 66 6.30 14.59 3.55
CA THR A 66 7.48 13.93 4.12
C THR A 66 7.32 12.41 4.06
N ILE A 67 8.38 11.69 3.72
CA ILE A 67 8.43 10.23 3.86
C ILE A 67 9.25 9.89 5.11
N LEU A 68 8.64 9.17 6.04
CA LEU A 68 9.33 8.52 7.16
C LEU A 68 9.72 7.10 6.74
N ALA A 69 10.89 6.65 7.18
CA ALA A 69 11.38 5.29 6.97
C ALA A 69 11.95 4.74 8.27
N TRP A 70 11.70 3.46 8.55
CA TRP A 70 12.16 2.80 9.77
C TRP A 70 12.41 1.30 9.53
N GLY A 71 13.07 0.64 10.48
CA GLY A 71 13.47 -0.76 10.37
C GLY A 71 14.91 -0.88 9.92
N SER A 72 15.22 -1.87 9.07
CA SER A 72 16.58 -2.10 8.57
C SER A 72 17.07 -0.95 7.67
N ASP A 73 18.32 -0.52 7.89
CA ASP A 73 19.03 0.48 7.06
C ASP A 73 20.39 -0.05 6.55
N ALA A 74 20.50 -1.36 6.37
CA ALA A 74 21.77 -2.00 6.02
C ALA A 74 22.32 -1.58 4.64
N ASN A 75 21.48 -1.09 3.74
CA ASN A 75 21.86 -0.60 2.41
C ASN A 75 21.41 0.85 2.17
N GLY A 76 21.03 1.60 3.21
CA GLY A 76 20.50 2.95 3.09
C GLY A 76 19.00 2.98 2.78
N GLU A 77 18.25 1.94 3.16
CA GLU A 77 16.80 1.86 2.95
C GLU A 77 16.04 2.98 3.68
N CYS A 78 16.56 3.44 4.82
CA CYS A 78 15.97 4.54 5.58
C CYS A 78 16.52 5.93 5.19
N GLN A 79 17.44 6.03 4.23
CA GLN A 79 18.05 7.29 3.80
C GLN A 79 17.22 7.95 2.70
N VAL A 80 16.03 8.39 3.04
CA VAL A 80 15.10 9.03 2.10
C VAL A 80 15.72 10.32 1.57
N PRO A 81 15.87 10.51 0.25
CA PRO A 81 16.42 11.74 -0.33
C PRO A 81 15.43 12.89 -0.14
N LEU A 82 15.94 14.13 -0.22
CA LEU A 82 15.07 15.30 -0.22
C LEU A 82 14.30 15.42 -1.53
N ALA A 83 13.03 15.75 -1.45
CA ALA A 83 12.20 16.00 -2.63
C ALA A 83 12.65 17.23 -3.46
N GLY A 84 13.50 18.06 -2.88
CA GLY A 84 14.00 19.30 -3.50
C GLY A 84 13.35 20.55 -2.91
N VAL A 85 13.94 21.71 -3.19
CA VAL A 85 13.46 22.98 -2.65
C VAL A 85 12.08 23.32 -3.22
N GLY A 86 11.09 23.46 -2.34
CA GLY A 86 9.71 23.80 -2.70
C GLY A 86 8.88 22.61 -3.23
N HIS A 87 9.44 21.40 -3.21
CA HIS A 87 8.74 20.19 -3.66
C HIS A 87 8.52 19.20 -2.50
N LYS A 88 7.53 18.33 -2.67
CA LYS A 88 7.14 17.32 -1.71
C LYS A 88 6.88 15.97 -2.39
N PHE A 89 6.97 14.89 -1.63
CA PHE A 89 6.52 13.60 -2.11
C PHE A 89 4.98 13.53 -2.11
N VAL A 90 4.46 12.82 -3.13
CA VAL A 90 3.02 12.60 -3.32
C VAL A 90 2.67 11.11 -3.35
N LYS A 91 3.68 10.24 -3.40
CA LYS A 91 3.52 8.78 -3.41
C LYS A 91 4.81 8.11 -2.96
N VAL A 92 4.70 7.05 -2.17
CA VAL A 92 5.82 6.20 -1.74
C VAL A 92 5.62 4.77 -2.20
N CYS A 93 6.68 4.14 -2.65
CA CYS A 93 6.72 2.74 -3.07
C CYS A 93 7.97 2.08 -2.54
N SER A 94 7.95 0.75 -2.47
CA SER A 94 9.12 -0.02 -2.05
C SER A 94 9.33 -1.27 -2.91
N GLY A 95 10.58 -1.65 -3.01
CA GLY A 95 10.98 -3.01 -3.30
C GLY A 95 11.52 -3.67 -2.03
N PRO A 96 12.05 -4.90 -2.09
CA PRO A 96 12.52 -5.62 -0.91
C PRO A 96 13.59 -4.87 -0.10
N ASN A 97 14.51 -4.16 -0.74
CA ASN A 97 15.57 -3.39 -0.09
C ASN A 97 15.74 -2.00 -0.72
N THR A 98 14.70 -1.44 -1.32
CA THR A 98 14.72 -0.14 -2.00
C THR A 98 13.46 0.64 -1.68
N GLY A 99 13.57 1.97 -1.63
CA GLY A 99 12.45 2.89 -1.59
C GLY A 99 12.36 3.71 -2.87
N TYR A 100 11.16 4.11 -3.22
CA TYR A 100 10.87 5.00 -4.35
C TYR A 100 9.86 6.05 -3.93
N GLY A 101 10.08 7.30 -4.34
CA GLY A 101 9.18 8.40 -4.06
C GLY A 101 8.89 9.21 -5.31
N PHE A 102 7.60 9.45 -5.57
CA PHE A 102 7.16 10.38 -6.61
C PHE A 102 7.01 11.77 -6.00
N THR A 103 7.52 12.78 -6.66
CA THR A 103 7.38 14.18 -6.24
C THR A 103 6.26 14.87 -7.01
N ASP A 104 5.78 15.98 -6.46
CA ASP A 104 4.72 16.82 -7.06
C ASP A 104 5.14 17.48 -8.40
N ASP A 105 6.44 17.56 -8.68
CA ASP A 105 7.00 17.98 -9.98
C ASP A 105 7.31 16.78 -10.92
N HIS A 106 6.70 15.62 -10.64
CA HIS A 106 6.76 14.41 -11.47
C HIS A 106 8.13 13.70 -11.53
N ARG A 107 9.05 13.96 -10.63
CA ARG A 107 10.28 13.16 -10.54
C ARG A 107 10.02 11.86 -9.79
N LEU A 108 10.75 10.82 -10.16
CA LEU A 108 10.87 9.56 -9.43
C LEU A 108 12.26 9.49 -8.79
N LEU A 109 12.32 9.46 -7.48
CA LEU A 109 13.55 9.30 -6.71
C LEU A 109 13.61 7.88 -6.17
N ALA A 110 14.82 7.30 -6.11
CA ALA A 110 15.05 5.96 -5.60
C ALA A 110 16.21 5.96 -4.61
N TRP A 111 16.14 5.11 -3.59
CA TRP A 111 17.18 4.95 -2.56
C TRP A 111 17.24 3.52 -2.03
N GLY A 112 18.23 3.22 -1.20
CA GLY A 112 18.47 1.90 -0.65
C GLY A 112 19.48 1.11 -1.48
N ARG A 113 19.33 -0.22 -1.52
CA ARG A 113 20.24 -1.11 -2.24
C ARG A 113 20.27 -0.79 -3.74
N ASN A 114 21.50 -0.60 -4.28
CA ASN A 114 21.71 -0.32 -5.70
C ASN A 114 22.81 -1.21 -6.35
N ALA A 115 23.15 -2.34 -5.73
CA ALA A 115 24.21 -3.21 -6.24
C ALA A 115 23.90 -3.79 -7.64
N ALA A 116 22.63 -3.93 -7.99
CA ALA A 116 22.19 -4.39 -9.29
C ALA A 116 21.66 -3.27 -10.21
N GLY A 117 21.82 -2.01 -9.83
CA GLY A 117 21.34 -0.85 -10.60
C GLY A 117 19.84 -0.61 -10.47
N GLN A 118 19.18 -1.15 -9.46
CA GLN A 118 17.73 -1.02 -9.28
C GLN A 118 17.29 0.39 -8.88
N CYS A 119 18.19 1.21 -8.34
CA CYS A 119 17.95 2.64 -8.07
C CYS A 119 18.37 3.56 -9.23
N ASP A 120 18.92 3.04 -10.33
CA ASP A 120 19.35 3.85 -11.48
C ASP A 120 18.16 4.16 -12.39
N VAL A 121 17.23 4.97 -11.89
CA VAL A 121 16.00 5.33 -12.60
C VAL A 121 16.33 5.94 -13.97
N PRO A 122 15.84 5.36 -15.10
CA PRO A 122 16.15 5.89 -16.43
C PRO A 122 15.60 7.30 -16.64
N ALA A 123 16.39 8.16 -17.27
CA ALA A 123 15.94 9.48 -17.65
C ALA A 123 14.82 9.40 -18.72
N LEU A 124 13.85 10.29 -18.64
CA LEU A 124 12.73 10.36 -19.58
C LEU A 124 12.90 11.51 -20.59
N SER A 125 12.31 11.33 -21.76
CA SER A 125 12.16 12.42 -22.72
C SER A 125 11.27 13.53 -22.16
N THR A 126 11.47 14.76 -22.61
CA THR A 126 10.68 15.93 -22.20
C THR A 126 9.18 15.68 -22.31
N GLY A 127 8.44 15.97 -21.26
CA GLY A 127 6.98 15.83 -21.21
C GLY A 127 6.49 14.45 -20.75
N LEU A 128 7.39 13.47 -20.56
CA LEU A 128 7.04 12.18 -19.96
C LEU A 128 7.40 12.18 -18.48
N TYR A 129 6.62 11.44 -17.70
CA TYR A 129 6.87 11.15 -16.29
C TYR A 129 6.44 9.71 -15.96
N TYR A 130 6.86 9.21 -14.82
CA TYR A 130 6.47 7.90 -14.34
C TYR A 130 5.16 7.99 -13.55
N THR A 131 4.26 7.03 -13.74
CA THR A 131 2.97 6.93 -13.04
C THR A 131 2.93 5.79 -12.04
N GLU A 132 3.61 4.69 -12.34
CA GLU A 132 3.74 3.51 -11.49
C GLU A 132 5.19 3.03 -11.47
N VAL A 133 5.63 2.50 -10.32
CA VAL A 133 6.92 1.83 -10.17
C VAL A 133 6.79 0.64 -9.23
N SER A 134 7.50 -0.42 -9.54
CA SER A 134 7.69 -1.57 -8.68
C SER A 134 9.11 -2.10 -8.82
N ALA A 135 9.64 -2.64 -7.75
CA ALA A 135 10.97 -3.22 -7.77
C ALA A 135 11.03 -4.56 -7.03
N GLY A 136 11.81 -5.46 -7.59
CA GLY A 136 12.20 -6.71 -6.96
C GLY A 136 13.59 -6.63 -6.34
N PHE A 137 14.23 -7.79 -6.17
CA PHE A 137 15.55 -7.87 -5.55
C PHE A 137 16.67 -7.26 -6.39
N SER A 138 16.58 -7.36 -7.72
CA SER A 138 17.67 -6.99 -8.62
C SER A 138 17.26 -6.07 -9.76
N HIS A 139 15.96 -5.92 -10.03
CA HIS A 139 15.48 -5.08 -11.11
C HIS A 139 14.22 -4.33 -10.70
N ALA A 140 13.91 -3.30 -11.46
CA ALA A 140 12.74 -2.48 -11.29
C ALA A 140 12.03 -2.26 -12.63
N ALA A 141 10.77 -1.91 -12.56
CA ALA A 141 9.95 -1.56 -13.72
C ALA A 141 9.01 -0.41 -13.41
N ALA A 142 8.74 0.43 -14.39
CA ALA A 142 7.83 1.55 -14.24
C ALA A 142 6.99 1.79 -15.49
N VAL A 143 5.76 2.23 -15.28
CA VAL A 143 4.86 2.71 -16.33
C VAL A 143 5.08 4.20 -16.52
N ARG A 144 5.17 4.64 -17.77
CA ARG A 144 5.25 6.07 -18.15
C ARG A 144 3.87 6.64 -18.40
N SER A 145 3.76 7.97 -18.34
CA SER A 145 2.52 8.72 -18.58
C SER A 145 1.85 8.48 -19.94
N ASN A 146 2.61 7.98 -20.91
CA ASN A 146 2.09 7.57 -22.23
C ASN A 146 1.68 6.08 -22.28
N GLY A 147 1.65 5.38 -21.15
CA GLY A 147 1.28 3.96 -21.06
C GLY A 147 2.34 2.97 -21.53
N THR A 148 3.56 3.44 -21.86
CA THR A 148 4.69 2.52 -22.14
C THR A 148 5.38 2.10 -20.84
N LEU A 149 6.05 0.94 -20.86
CA LEU A 149 6.76 0.40 -19.70
C LEU A 149 8.27 0.33 -19.96
N VAL A 150 9.05 0.52 -18.92
CA VAL A 150 10.51 0.35 -18.93
C VAL A 150 10.94 -0.49 -17.73
N CYS A 151 11.94 -1.35 -17.94
CA CYS A 151 12.60 -2.11 -16.88
C CYS A 151 14.08 -1.69 -16.82
N TRP A 152 14.69 -1.76 -15.62
CA TRP A 152 16.12 -1.46 -15.44
C TRP A 152 16.71 -2.25 -14.27
N GLY A 153 18.04 -2.20 -14.12
CA GLY A 153 18.77 -2.97 -13.12
C GLY A 153 19.23 -4.33 -13.66
N ALA A 154 19.09 -5.38 -12.85
CA ALA A 154 19.47 -6.77 -13.19
C ALA A 154 20.98 -6.99 -13.43
N TYR A 155 21.83 -6.15 -12.84
CA TYR A 155 23.30 -6.29 -12.96
C TYR A 155 23.89 -7.25 -11.92
N GLU A 156 23.15 -8.29 -11.54
CA GLU A 156 23.66 -9.35 -10.64
C GLU A 156 24.74 -10.18 -11.37
N PRO A 157 25.84 -10.56 -10.67
CA PRO A 157 26.94 -11.32 -11.27
C PRO A 157 26.51 -12.66 -11.87
N ASP A 158 25.50 -13.29 -11.28
CA ASP A 158 25.00 -14.60 -11.68
C ASP A 158 24.06 -14.56 -12.91
N TYR A 159 23.69 -13.38 -13.38
CA TYR A 159 22.82 -13.27 -14.55
C TYR A 159 23.62 -13.23 -15.85
N THR A 160 23.33 -14.16 -16.75
CA THR A 160 23.82 -14.10 -18.12
C THR A 160 23.22 -12.91 -18.88
N ALA A 161 23.87 -12.51 -19.98
CA ALA A 161 23.32 -11.45 -20.84
C ALA A 161 21.91 -11.79 -21.36
N ALA A 162 21.64 -13.05 -21.71
CA ALA A 162 20.32 -13.50 -22.15
C ALA A 162 19.27 -13.38 -21.05
N GLN A 163 19.61 -13.73 -19.82
CA GLN A 163 18.71 -13.59 -18.67
C GLN A 163 18.37 -12.12 -18.38
N ARG A 164 19.35 -11.21 -18.47
CA ARG A 164 19.10 -9.77 -18.34
C ARG A 164 18.15 -9.26 -19.42
N VAL A 165 18.32 -9.67 -20.67
CA VAL A 165 17.39 -9.32 -21.75
C VAL A 165 15.99 -9.82 -21.44
N THR A 166 15.83 -11.06 -20.97
CA THR A 166 14.53 -11.62 -20.59
C THR A 166 13.86 -10.83 -19.46
N LEU A 167 14.62 -10.39 -18.45
CA LEU A 167 14.11 -9.62 -17.32
C LEU A 167 13.73 -8.18 -17.72
N LEU A 168 14.52 -7.54 -18.59
CA LEU A 168 14.42 -6.11 -18.86
C LEU A 168 13.63 -5.77 -20.14
N THR A 169 13.16 -6.78 -20.88
CA THR A 169 12.41 -6.55 -22.12
C THR A 169 10.92 -6.88 -21.92
N PRO A 170 10.07 -5.89 -21.70
CA PRO A 170 8.64 -6.13 -21.60
C PRO A 170 8.08 -6.64 -22.95
N PRO A 171 7.06 -7.50 -22.94
CA PRO A 171 6.37 -7.92 -24.13
C PRO A 171 5.79 -6.75 -24.92
N ALA A 172 5.86 -6.82 -26.26
CA ALA A 172 5.20 -5.84 -27.11
C ALA A 172 3.67 -5.93 -26.95
N LEU A 173 3.02 -4.81 -26.83
CA LEU A 173 1.56 -4.73 -26.76
C LEU A 173 0.95 -4.59 -28.17
N PRO A 174 -0.27 -5.12 -28.38
CA PRO A 174 -1.07 -4.78 -29.55
C PRO A 174 -1.28 -3.27 -29.72
N ALA A 175 -1.50 -2.82 -30.94
CA ALA A 175 -1.76 -1.40 -31.21
C ALA A 175 -2.97 -0.87 -30.39
N GLY A 176 -2.80 0.29 -29.79
CA GLY A 176 -3.83 0.94 -28.96
C GLY A 176 -3.90 0.43 -27.51
N MET A 177 -3.11 -0.57 -27.14
CA MET A 177 -3.01 -1.04 -25.75
C MET A 177 -1.91 -0.30 -25.00
N THR A 178 -2.12 -0.12 -23.70
CA THR A 178 -1.18 0.50 -22.76
C THR A 178 -1.00 -0.36 -21.52
N TRP A 179 0.09 -0.13 -20.81
CA TRP A 179 0.28 -0.64 -19.47
C TRP A 179 -0.39 0.30 -18.46
N THR A 180 -1.15 -0.25 -17.53
CA THR A 180 -1.82 0.52 -16.47
C THR A 180 -1.17 0.30 -15.12
N ASP A 181 -0.47 -0.84 -14.95
CA ASP A 181 0.22 -1.16 -13.72
C ASP A 181 1.33 -2.16 -13.96
N VAL A 182 2.29 -2.23 -13.02
CA VAL A 182 3.40 -3.17 -13.03
C VAL A 182 3.77 -3.60 -11.62
N VAL A 183 4.07 -4.88 -11.45
CA VAL A 183 4.63 -5.44 -10.22
C VAL A 183 5.83 -6.31 -10.53
N VAL A 184 6.85 -6.22 -9.67
CA VAL A 184 8.13 -6.91 -9.84
C VAL A 184 8.40 -7.78 -8.62
N GLY A 185 8.59 -9.07 -8.85
CA GLY A 185 9.01 -10.02 -7.82
C GLY A 185 10.51 -10.29 -7.86
N PHE A 186 10.90 -11.49 -7.48
CA PHE A 186 12.31 -11.83 -7.37
C PHE A 186 13.01 -11.82 -8.75
N ARG A 187 12.44 -12.50 -9.75
CA ARG A 187 12.98 -12.66 -11.09
C ARG A 187 11.91 -12.60 -12.19
N VAL A 188 10.71 -12.14 -11.85
CA VAL A 188 9.57 -12.07 -12.75
C VAL A 188 8.95 -10.69 -12.64
N THR A 189 8.49 -10.17 -13.75
CA THR A 189 7.70 -8.95 -13.83
C THR A 189 6.32 -9.28 -14.39
N LEU A 190 5.29 -8.69 -13.82
CA LEU A 190 3.93 -8.76 -14.34
C LEU A 190 3.43 -7.35 -14.64
N GLY A 191 2.84 -7.18 -15.80
CA GLY A 191 2.20 -5.92 -16.20
C GLY A 191 0.71 -6.12 -16.40
N LEU A 192 -0.10 -5.22 -15.86
CA LEU A 192 -1.52 -5.13 -16.13
C LEU A 192 -1.74 -4.22 -17.35
N ARG A 193 -2.48 -4.71 -18.32
CA ARG A 193 -2.82 -3.99 -19.54
C ARG A 193 -4.11 -3.20 -19.38
N SER A 194 -4.33 -2.24 -20.27
CA SER A 194 -5.54 -1.43 -20.31
C SER A 194 -6.84 -2.20 -20.60
N ASP A 195 -6.74 -3.41 -21.15
CA ASP A 195 -7.87 -4.33 -21.35
C ASP A 195 -8.11 -5.27 -20.16
N GLY A 196 -7.37 -5.09 -19.06
CA GLY A 196 -7.51 -5.90 -17.85
C GLY A 196 -6.85 -7.28 -17.92
N ASN A 197 -6.02 -7.56 -18.94
CA ASN A 197 -5.22 -8.78 -18.98
C ASN A 197 -3.83 -8.54 -18.36
N ILE A 198 -3.26 -9.59 -17.78
CA ILE A 198 -1.89 -9.58 -17.25
C ILE A 198 -0.96 -10.30 -18.22
N LEU A 199 0.19 -9.69 -18.49
CA LEU A 199 1.32 -10.37 -19.12
C LEU A 199 2.45 -10.48 -18.10
N ALA A 200 3.10 -11.66 -18.09
CA ALA A 200 4.23 -11.95 -17.21
C ALA A 200 5.46 -12.32 -18.04
N TRP A 201 6.64 -11.87 -17.60
CA TRP A 201 7.92 -12.21 -18.22
C TRP A 201 9.03 -12.29 -17.17
N GLY A 202 10.15 -12.89 -17.52
CA GLY A 202 11.27 -13.10 -16.62
C GLY A 202 11.62 -14.56 -16.47
N ILE A 203 12.18 -14.94 -15.32
CA ILE A 203 12.74 -16.27 -15.05
C ILE A 203 12.05 -16.86 -13.82
N PRO A 204 10.88 -17.48 -13.98
CA PRO A 204 10.09 -17.97 -12.84
C PRO A 204 10.78 -19.16 -12.15
N TRP A 205 10.58 -19.29 -10.85
CA TRP A 205 10.98 -20.45 -10.06
C TRP A 205 9.80 -21.29 -9.61
N PHE A 206 8.66 -20.64 -9.33
CA PHE A 206 7.48 -21.26 -8.74
C PHE A 206 6.24 -21.12 -9.63
N GLY A 207 6.42 -20.80 -10.92
CA GLY A 207 5.31 -20.64 -11.84
C GLY A 207 4.61 -19.27 -11.77
N GLU A 208 5.29 -18.25 -11.27
CA GLU A 208 4.77 -16.88 -11.12
C GLU A 208 4.32 -16.27 -12.46
N ASN A 209 4.83 -16.80 -13.60
CA ASN A 209 4.44 -16.38 -14.94
C ASN A 209 3.23 -17.15 -15.52
N PHE A 210 2.68 -18.13 -14.82
CA PHE A 210 1.47 -18.86 -15.24
C PHE A 210 0.21 -18.12 -14.81
N VAL A 211 -0.06 -16.99 -15.45
CA VAL A 211 -1.24 -16.18 -15.16
C VAL A 211 -2.51 -17.00 -15.37
N PRO A 212 -3.41 -17.15 -14.36
CA PRO A 212 -4.64 -17.89 -14.51
C PRO A 212 -5.54 -17.33 -15.62
N ALA A 213 -6.18 -18.21 -16.37
CA ALA A 213 -7.16 -17.79 -17.37
C ALA A 213 -8.42 -17.21 -16.71
N LEU A 214 -8.96 -16.15 -17.28
CA LEU A 214 -10.17 -15.50 -16.79
C LEU A 214 -11.42 -16.08 -17.43
N PRO A 215 -12.56 -16.13 -16.69
CA PRO A 215 -13.87 -16.34 -17.30
C PRO A 215 -14.19 -15.29 -18.37
N GLU A 216 -15.09 -15.60 -19.27
CA GLU A 216 -15.52 -14.66 -20.31
C GLU A 216 -16.12 -13.39 -19.70
N GLY A 217 -15.71 -12.24 -20.18
CA GLY A 217 -16.16 -10.93 -19.69
C GLY A 217 -15.54 -10.46 -18.36
N VAL A 218 -14.69 -11.27 -17.73
CA VAL A 218 -13.99 -10.93 -16.50
C VAL A 218 -12.60 -10.40 -16.81
N THR A 219 -12.15 -9.40 -16.06
CA THR A 219 -10.83 -8.77 -16.19
C THR A 219 -10.11 -8.73 -14.85
N TYR A 220 -8.79 -8.64 -14.87
CA TYR A 220 -8.02 -8.30 -13.69
C TYR A 220 -8.13 -6.80 -13.40
N THR A 221 -8.35 -6.45 -12.13
CA THR A 221 -8.48 -5.07 -11.67
C THR A 221 -7.29 -4.60 -10.87
N SER A 222 -6.58 -5.53 -10.23
CA SER A 222 -5.37 -5.22 -9.48
C SER A 222 -4.44 -6.43 -9.42
N ILE A 223 -3.14 -6.20 -9.24
CA ILE A 223 -2.11 -7.22 -8.98
C ILE A 223 -1.26 -6.83 -7.78
N SER A 224 -0.85 -7.80 -6.97
CA SER A 224 0.13 -7.65 -5.89
C SER A 224 1.17 -8.76 -6.01
N PHE A 225 2.44 -8.40 -5.90
CA PHE A 225 3.57 -9.33 -6.04
C PHE A 225 4.72 -8.86 -5.17
N ASN A 226 5.13 -9.64 -4.21
CA ASN A 226 6.24 -9.28 -3.31
C ASN A 226 7.20 -10.45 -3.08
N GLY A 227 7.63 -11.10 -4.14
CA GLY A 227 8.63 -12.15 -4.03
C GLY A 227 8.38 -13.29 -4.98
N THR A 228 7.71 -14.35 -4.53
CA THR A 228 7.57 -15.63 -5.21
C THR A 228 6.12 -16.02 -5.52
N PHE A 229 5.13 -15.28 -5.02
CA PHE A 229 3.72 -15.51 -5.31
C PHE A 229 2.99 -14.22 -5.69
N VAL A 230 1.94 -14.36 -6.45
CA VAL A 230 1.14 -13.27 -6.99
C VAL A 230 -0.29 -13.40 -6.51
N LEU A 231 -0.88 -12.28 -6.14
CA LEU A 231 -2.32 -12.15 -5.87
C LEU A 231 -2.91 -11.14 -6.85
N ALA A 232 -4.13 -11.37 -7.28
CA ALA A 232 -4.86 -10.43 -8.13
C ALA A 232 -6.33 -10.40 -7.77
N THR A 233 -6.96 -9.22 -7.88
CA THR A 233 -8.42 -9.07 -7.85
C THR A 233 -8.97 -9.04 -9.25
N ARG A 234 -10.22 -9.48 -9.40
CA ARG A 234 -10.96 -9.56 -10.67
C ARG A 234 -12.15 -8.61 -10.66
N SER A 235 -12.66 -8.30 -11.83
CA SER A 235 -13.81 -7.41 -12.01
C SER A 235 -15.14 -7.98 -11.47
N ASP A 236 -15.21 -9.30 -11.26
CA ASP A 236 -16.36 -9.96 -10.62
C ASP A 236 -16.27 -9.99 -9.09
N GLY A 237 -15.27 -9.31 -8.51
CA GLY A 237 -15.08 -9.22 -7.05
C GLY A 237 -14.38 -10.41 -6.42
N GLU A 238 -13.95 -11.39 -7.24
CA GLU A 238 -13.14 -12.51 -6.77
C GLU A 238 -11.65 -12.14 -6.73
N ALA A 239 -10.87 -12.92 -5.97
CA ALA A 239 -9.42 -12.85 -5.96
C ALA A 239 -8.83 -14.21 -6.36
N VAL A 240 -7.62 -14.18 -6.91
CA VAL A 240 -6.86 -15.39 -7.27
C VAL A 240 -5.41 -15.25 -6.83
N GLY A 241 -4.78 -16.38 -6.50
CA GLY A 241 -3.36 -16.47 -6.16
C GLY A 241 -2.66 -17.53 -6.99
N TRP A 242 -1.38 -17.29 -7.34
CA TRP A 242 -0.54 -18.27 -8.02
C TRP A 242 0.96 -18.02 -7.74
N GLY A 243 1.80 -18.99 -8.08
CA GLY A 243 3.22 -18.98 -7.76
C GLY A 243 3.54 -19.90 -6.59
N ASP A 244 4.47 -19.50 -5.72
CA ASP A 244 4.80 -20.26 -4.52
C ASP A 244 3.59 -20.35 -3.57
N ASN A 245 3.31 -21.58 -3.11
CA ASN A 245 2.19 -21.84 -2.20
C ASN A 245 2.60 -22.78 -1.05
N TYR A 246 3.87 -22.76 -0.65
CA TYR A 246 4.38 -23.64 0.40
C TYR A 246 3.69 -23.40 1.76
N PHE A 247 3.26 -22.17 2.02
CA PHE A 247 2.57 -21.73 3.23
C PHE A 247 1.09 -21.39 2.99
N SER A 248 0.47 -21.92 1.94
CA SER A 248 -0.94 -21.62 1.55
C SER A 248 -1.18 -20.14 1.26
N GLN A 249 -0.15 -19.38 0.89
CA GLN A 249 -0.27 -17.95 0.58
C GLN A 249 -1.05 -17.64 -0.72
N CYS A 250 -1.25 -18.65 -1.59
CA CYS A 250 -2.10 -18.56 -2.78
C CYS A 250 -3.53 -19.06 -2.55
N GLU A 251 -3.84 -19.66 -1.40
CA GLU A 251 -5.16 -20.18 -1.07
C GLU A 251 -6.03 -19.07 -0.50
N ILE A 252 -6.77 -18.39 -1.40
CA ILE A 252 -7.64 -17.28 -1.00
C ILE A 252 -8.73 -17.80 -0.05
N PRO A 253 -8.87 -17.25 1.18
CA PRO A 253 -9.92 -17.67 2.10
C PRO A 253 -11.32 -17.38 1.57
N GLU A 254 -12.31 -18.14 2.04
CA GLU A 254 -13.71 -17.81 1.82
C GLU A 254 -14.05 -16.47 2.50
N ARG A 255 -14.80 -15.63 1.82
CA ARG A 255 -15.28 -14.35 2.33
C ARG A 255 -16.74 -14.44 2.79
N PRO A 256 -17.22 -13.56 3.67
CA PRO A 256 -18.62 -13.49 4.05
C PRO A 256 -19.51 -13.32 2.83
N GLU A 257 -20.70 -13.96 2.86
CA GLU A 257 -21.67 -13.89 1.78
C GLU A 257 -22.08 -12.43 1.52
N GLY A 258 -22.12 -12.05 0.25
CA GLY A 258 -22.49 -10.70 -0.18
C GLY A 258 -21.36 -9.68 -0.18
N THR A 259 -20.15 -10.05 0.25
CA THR A 259 -18.97 -9.16 0.17
C THR A 259 -18.12 -9.43 -1.07
N LEU A 260 -17.24 -8.49 -1.44
CA LEU A 260 -16.33 -8.58 -2.58
C LEU A 260 -14.89 -8.25 -2.15
N TRP A 261 -13.92 -8.88 -2.81
CA TRP A 261 -12.51 -8.47 -2.63
C TRP A 261 -12.25 -7.14 -3.33
N SER A 262 -11.98 -6.10 -2.56
CA SER A 262 -11.61 -4.79 -3.09
C SER A 262 -10.12 -4.68 -3.42
N ARG A 263 -9.26 -5.30 -2.59
CA ARG A 263 -7.80 -5.28 -2.76
C ARG A 263 -7.18 -6.53 -2.15
N VAL A 264 -6.01 -6.92 -2.68
CA VAL A 264 -5.16 -7.97 -2.12
C VAL A 264 -3.72 -7.48 -1.97
N PHE A 265 -3.03 -8.00 -0.96
CA PHE A 265 -1.67 -7.60 -0.59
C PHE A 265 -0.82 -8.84 -0.35
N GLY A 266 0.33 -8.92 -0.99
CA GLY A 266 1.30 -9.99 -0.75
C GLY A 266 2.47 -9.51 0.11
N GLY A 267 2.81 -10.28 1.13
CA GLY A 267 4.08 -10.21 1.86
C GLY A 267 5.12 -11.16 1.26
N ALA A 268 6.11 -11.59 2.06
CA ALA A 268 7.02 -12.64 1.61
C ALA A 268 6.33 -14.00 1.55
N ASP A 269 5.68 -14.40 2.65
CA ASP A 269 5.04 -15.71 2.83
C ASP A 269 3.64 -15.60 3.45
N HIS A 270 3.14 -14.38 3.67
CA HIS A 270 1.79 -14.09 4.18
C HIS A 270 1.09 -13.12 3.24
N ALA A 271 -0.22 -13.06 3.38
CA ALA A 271 -1.09 -12.31 2.50
C ALA A 271 -2.24 -11.67 3.27
N ALA A 272 -2.81 -10.62 2.69
CA ALA A 272 -4.01 -9.98 3.19
C ALA A 272 -4.95 -9.64 2.04
N GLY A 273 -6.24 -9.66 2.31
CA GLY A 273 -7.27 -9.14 1.44
C GLY A 273 -8.18 -8.19 2.20
N MET A 274 -8.55 -7.11 1.56
CA MET A 274 -9.53 -6.15 2.07
C MET A 274 -10.83 -6.34 1.30
N LEU A 275 -11.93 -6.46 2.01
CA LEU A 275 -13.26 -6.52 1.45
C LEU A 275 -13.78 -5.12 1.12
N ASP A 276 -14.84 -5.04 0.34
CA ASP A 276 -15.56 -3.80 0.02
C ASP A 276 -16.24 -3.17 1.26
N THR A 277 -16.41 -3.94 2.34
CA THR A 277 -16.84 -3.48 3.66
C THR A 277 -15.72 -2.81 4.48
N GLY A 278 -14.46 -2.87 4.02
CA GLY A 278 -13.28 -2.43 4.79
C GLY A 278 -12.76 -3.47 5.79
N GLU A 279 -13.39 -4.64 5.89
CA GLU A 279 -12.90 -5.75 6.69
C GLU A 279 -11.64 -6.36 6.03
N VAL A 280 -10.71 -6.83 6.85
CA VAL A 280 -9.47 -7.46 6.41
C VAL A 280 -9.43 -8.92 6.83
N ILE A 281 -9.06 -9.77 5.88
CA ILE A 281 -8.76 -11.19 6.11
C ILE A 281 -7.29 -11.40 5.78
N MET A 282 -6.56 -12.11 6.65
CA MET A 282 -5.15 -12.42 6.45
C MET A 282 -4.92 -13.93 6.45
N TRP A 283 -3.92 -14.38 5.69
CA TRP A 283 -3.59 -15.81 5.57
C TRP A 283 -2.11 -16.03 5.20
N GLY A 284 -1.70 -17.29 5.10
CA GLY A 284 -0.30 -17.67 4.91
C GLY A 284 0.42 -17.86 6.25
N THR A 285 1.70 -17.50 6.34
CA THR A 285 2.45 -17.62 7.60
C THR A 285 1.93 -16.70 8.70
N ASN A 286 2.13 -17.15 9.95
CA ASN A 286 1.86 -16.36 11.15
C ASN A 286 2.81 -16.78 12.28
N PHE A 287 4.09 -16.96 11.98
CA PHE A 287 5.08 -17.44 12.97
C PHE A 287 5.44 -16.38 14.00
N GLU A 288 5.39 -15.10 13.61
CA GLU A 288 5.73 -13.96 14.44
C GLU A 288 4.50 -13.06 14.73
N GLY A 289 3.30 -13.51 14.39
CA GLY A 289 2.07 -12.75 14.54
C GLY A 289 1.80 -11.77 13.37
N GLU A 290 2.50 -11.94 12.24
CA GLU A 290 2.40 -11.07 11.06
C GLU A 290 1.04 -11.12 10.35
N SER A 291 0.21 -12.14 10.64
CA SER A 291 -1.14 -12.30 10.11
C SER A 291 -2.23 -12.22 11.18
N ASP A 292 -1.92 -11.71 12.37
CA ASP A 292 -2.89 -11.61 13.47
C ASP A 292 -3.80 -10.36 13.32
N VAL A 293 -4.97 -10.59 12.78
CA VAL A 293 -6.00 -9.54 12.57
C VAL A 293 -6.57 -8.96 13.88
N ALA A 294 -6.32 -9.59 15.03
CA ALA A 294 -6.80 -9.08 16.32
C ALA A 294 -6.21 -7.69 16.67
N PHE A 295 -5.10 -7.30 16.02
CA PHE A 295 -4.50 -5.97 16.17
C PHE A 295 -5.19 -4.89 15.30
N LEU A 296 -6.09 -5.27 14.38
CA LEU A 296 -6.73 -4.34 13.46
C LEU A 296 -8.11 -3.90 13.97
N PRO A 297 -8.40 -2.59 13.97
CA PRO A 297 -9.75 -2.12 14.26
C PRO A 297 -10.68 -2.48 13.09
N ALA A 298 -11.85 -3.02 13.40
CA ALA A 298 -12.81 -3.45 12.41
C ALA A 298 -13.29 -2.27 11.53
N GLY A 299 -13.27 -2.47 10.20
CA GLY A 299 -13.81 -1.50 9.23
C GLY A 299 -13.05 -0.17 9.10
N GLN A 300 -11.87 -0.04 9.74
CA GLN A 300 -11.12 1.22 9.77
C GLN A 300 -9.78 1.16 9.01
N VAL A 301 -9.49 0.08 8.33
CA VAL A 301 -8.24 -0.06 7.56
C VAL A 301 -8.35 0.66 6.22
N LEU A 302 -7.50 1.65 6.00
CA LEU A 302 -7.43 2.45 4.77
C LEU A 302 -6.48 1.85 3.74
N ASP A 303 -5.35 1.32 4.19
CA ASP A 303 -4.31 0.74 3.35
C ASP A 303 -3.45 -0.25 4.14
N MET A 304 -2.75 -1.13 3.43
CA MET A 304 -1.85 -2.11 4.04
C MET A 304 -0.57 -2.25 3.25
N ALA A 305 0.49 -2.62 3.96
CA ALA A 305 1.78 -2.94 3.38
C ALA A 305 2.41 -4.11 4.14
N LEU A 306 2.74 -5.19 3.42
CA LEU A 306 3.25 -6.41 3.98
C LEU A 306 4.73 -6.58 3.64
N GLY A 307 5.56 -6.74 4.68
CA GLY A 307 6.99 -6.99 4.57
C GLY A 307 7.34 -8.49 4.59
N SER A 308 8.53 -8.82 5.07
CA SER A 308 8.92 -10.20 5.34
C SER A 308 8.71 -10.49 6.82
N GLY A 309 7.58 -11.09 7.18
CA GLY A 309 7.22 -11.41 8.56
C GLY A 309 6.64 -10.25 9.38
N PHE A 310 6.31 -9.12 8.79
CA PHE A 310 5.61 -8.03 9.47
C PHE A 310 4.58 -7.36 8.56
N THR A 311 3.58 -6.76 9.17
CA THR A 311 2.48 -6.05 8.49
C THR A 311 2.37 -4.63 9.03
N ILE A 312 2.15 -3.69 8.13
CA ILE A 312 1.76 -2.31 8.42
C ILE A 312 0.33 -2.12 7.94
N ALA A 313 -0.55 -1.71 8.82
CA ALA A 313 -1.90 -1.27 8.46
C ALA A 313 -2.03 0.23 8.70
N LEU A 314 -2.43 0.97 7.70
CA LEU A 314 -2.89 2.35 7.84
C LEU A 314 -4.35 2.29 8.27
N VAL A 315 -4.62 2.76 9.45
CA VAL A 315 -5.96 2.75 10.04
C VAL A 315 -6.48 4.18 10.13
N LYS A 316 -7.77 4.36 9.94
CA LYS A 316 -8.39 5.66 10.12
C LYS A 316 -8.14 6.12 11.56
N SER A 317 -7.68 7.34 11.73
CA SER A 317 -7.53 7.90 13.08
C SER A 317 -8.90 7.93 13.75
N PRO A 318 -9.01 7.44 15.00
CA PRO A 318 -10.25 7.58 15.72
C PRO A 318 -10.57 9.08 15.81
N CYS A 319 -11.74 9.45 15.40
CA CYS A 319 -12.26 10.80 15.61
C CYS A 319 -12.66 10.88 17.08
N VAL A 320 -11.78 11.39 17.91
CA VAL A 320 -11.94 11.35 19.36
C VAL A 320 -13.26 11.93 19.85
N PRO A 321 -13.84 12.99 19.22
CA PRO A 321 -15.15 13.48 19.60
C PRO A 321 -16.36 12.76 18.97
N ASP A 322 -16.14 11.82 18.03
CA ASP A 322 -17.19 10.98 17.45
C ASP A 322 -17.53 9.84 18.43
N LEU A 323 -18.53 10.02 19.23
CA LEU A 323 -18.90 9.12 20.33
C LEU A 323 -19.86 8.02 19.91
N ASN A 324 -20.52 8.17 18.77
CA ASN A 324 -21.42 7.17 18.19
C ASN A 324 -20.78 6.34 17.06
N PHE A 325 -19.54 6.72 16.62
CA PHE A 325 -18.74 6.06 15.59
C PHE A 325 -19.36 6.08 14.18
N ASP A 326 -20.12 7.13 13.84
CA ASP A 326 -20.70 7.32 12.51
C ASP A 326 -19.82 8.13 11.55
N HIS A 327 -18.64 8.56 12.02
CA HIS A 327 -17.64 9.38 11.31
C HIS A 327 -18.05 10.84 11.06
N ILE A 328 -19.00 11.34 11.84
CA ILE A 328 -19.39 12.74 11.83
C ILE A 328 -19.44 13.19 13.28
N VAL A 329 -18.75 14.26 13.62
CA VAL A 329 -18.95 14.91 14.94
C VAL A 329 -20.09 15.88 14.83
N ASP A 330 -21.23 15.56 15.44
CA ASP A 330 -22.42 16.38 15.34
C ASP A 330 -23.27 16.42 16.64
N SER A 331 -24.55 16.75 16.52
CA SER A 331 -25.44 16.86 17.65
C SER A 331 -25.79 15.52 18.32
N GLU A 332 -25.59 14.39 17.65
CA GLU A 332 -25.81 13.06 18.23
C GLU A 332 -24.67 12.70 19.19
N ASP A 333 -23.41 13.04 18.82
CA ASP A 333 -22.26 12.91 19.73
C ASP A 333 -22.38 13.84 20.93
N MET A 334 -22.81 15.07 20.70
CA MET A 334 -23.09 16.00 21.78
C MET A 334 -24.16 15.45 22.74
N GLY A 335 -25.19 14.81 22.21
CA GLY A 335 -26.19 14.11 22.99
C GLY A 335 -25.60 12.99 23.85
N THR A 336 -24.72 12.20 23.25
CA THR A 336 -23.98 11.11 23.92
C THR A 336 -23.06 11.66 25.02
N MET A 337 -22.34 12.75 24.77
CA MET A 337 -21.52 13.43 25.76
C MET A 337 -22.35 13.95 26.95
N LEU A 338 -23.44 14.60 26.66
CA LEU A 338 -24.33 15.16 27.70
C LEU A 338 -24.91 14.09 28.64
N LEU A 339 -25.15 12.88 28.15
CA LEU A 339 -25.58 11.73 28.94
C LEU A 339 -24.51 11.23 29.91
N ASN A 340 -23.25 11.57 29.66
CA ASN A 340 -22.10 11.15 30.45
C ASN A 340 -21.50 12.29 31.31
N PHE A 341 -22.17 13.42 31.41
CA PHE A 341 -21.68 14.57 32.18
C PHE A 341 -21.48 14.25 33.67
N GLY A 342 -20.32 14.58 34.20
CA GLY A 342 -19.90 14.34 35.58
C GLY A 342 -18.61 13.55 35.71
N PRO A 343 -18.24 13.13 36.92
CA PRO A 343 -17.06 12.31 37.16
C PRO A 343 -17.13 10.99 36.40
N CYS A 344 -16.06 10.62 35.71
CA CYS A 344 -16.00 9.42 34.88
C CYS A 344 -14.83 8.52 35.29
N ASN A 345 -14.84 7.29 34.79
CA ASN A 345 -13.71 6.36 34.93
C ASN A 345 -12.58 6.71 33.93
N PRO A 346 -11.31 6.40 34.26
CA PRO A 346 -10.22 6.52 33.31
C PRO A 346 -10.52 5.79 32.00
N GLY A 347 -10.35 6.49 30.87
CA GLY A 347 -10.63 5.95 29.51
C GLY A 347 -12.08 6.10 29.06
N SER A 348 -12.90 6.93 29.73
CA SER A 348 -14.22 7.33 29.23
C SER A 348 -14.08 8.04 27.87
N PRO A 349 -14.77 7.58 26.81
CA PRO A 349 -14.65 8.22 25.48
C PRO A 349 -15.18 9.67 25.45
N ALA A 350 -16.02 10.05 26.39
CA ALA A 350 -16.57 11.40 26.50
C ALA A 350 -15.67 12.39 27.28
N ASP A 351 -14.66 11.89 28.00
CA ASP A 351 -13.62 12.68 28.68
C ASP A 351 -12.50 12.97 27.68
N LEU A 352 -12.66 14.05 26.91
CA LEU A 352 -11.80 14.39 25.79
C LEU A 352 -10.48 15.04 26.21
N ASN A 353 -10.44 15.60 27.43
CA ASN A 353 -9.24 16.24 27.98
C ASN A 353 -8.47 15.37 28.97
N GLY A 354 -9.05 14.24 29.41
CA GLY A 354 -8.40 13.25 30.29
C GLY A 354 -8.35 13.66 31.77
N ASP A 355 -9.22 14.57 32.22
CA ASP A 355 -9.22 15.06 33.60
C ASP A 355 -10.10 14.26 34.54
N LEU A 356 -10.72 13.19 34.07
CA LEU A 356 -11.65 12.30 34.79
C LEU A 356 -13.00 12.93 35.10
N ASN A 357 -13.37 13.94 34.35
CA ASN A 357 -14.66 14.59 34.48
C ASN A 357 -15.18 15.03 33.11
N VAL A 358 -16.35 14.58 32.72
CA VAL A 358 -16.98 15.03 31.46
C VAL A 358 -17.73 16.32 31.73
N ASP A 359 -17.28 17.44 31.15
CA ASP A 359 -17.88 18.75 31.44
C ASP A 359 -17.84 19.71 30.21
N SER A 360 -17.94 21.00 30.47
CA SER A 360 -17.94 22.02 29.42
C SER A 360 -16.59 22.18 28.70
N ALA A 361 -15.48 21.72 29.27
CA ALA A 361 -14.18 21.73 28.61
C ALA A 361 -14.16 20.67 27.48
N ASP A 362 -14.67 19.46 27.75
CA ASP A 362 -14.82 18.41 26.76
C ASP A 362 -15.79 18.79 25.64
N MET A 363 -16.92 19.43 26.04
CA MET A 363 -17.86 19.98 25.06
C MET A 363 -17.20 21.04 24.17
N GLY A 364 -16.30 21.85 24.70
CA GLY A 364 -15.52 22.82 23.93
C GLY A 364 -14.61 22.12 22.89
N ILE A 365 -13.97 21.03 23.27
CA ILE A 365 -13.14 20.21 22.36
C ILE A 365 -14.01 19.60 21.25
N MET A 366 -15.18 19.05 21.60
CA MET A 366 -16.13 18.48 20.63
C MET A 366 -16.58 19.54 19.61
N LEU A 367 -17.00 20.71 20.06
CA LEU A 367 -17.48 21.80 19.20
C LEU A 367 -16.42 22.31 18.21
N LEU A 368 -15.14 22.25 18.58
CA LEU A 368 -14.02 22.60 17.68
C LEU A 368 -13.80 21.58 16.57
N ASN A 369 -14.34 20.37 16.70
CA ASN A 369 -14.20 19.27 15.75
C ASN A 369 -15.51 18.93 15.02
N PHE A 370 -16.54 19.78 15.09
CA PHE A 370 -17.83 19.55 14.43
C PHE A 370 -17.69 19.42 12.92
N GLY A 371 -18.22 18.35 12.36
CA GLY A 371 -18.17 18.03 10.94
C GLY A 371 -17.72 16.60 10.66
N PRO A 372 -17.51 16.25 9.38
CA PRO A 372 -16.97 14.94 9.03
C PRO A 372 -15.61 14.71 9.69
N CYS A 373 -15.41 13.52 10.24
CA CYS A 373 -14.11 13.10 10.74
C CYS A 373 -13.07 13.07 9.61
N PRO A 374 -11.83 13.48 9.87
CA PRO A 374 -10.78 13.52 8.85
C PRO A 374 -10.42 12.11 8.31
#